data_9f42af0d7fa166ff6e230c79da6070e4
#
_entry.id   9f42af0d7fa166ff6e230c79da6070e4
#
_cell.length_a   1.000
_cell.length_b   1.000
_cell.length_c   1.000
_cell.angle_alpha   90.00
_cell.angle_beta   90.00
_cell.angle_gamma   90.00
#
_symmetry.space_group_name_H-M   'P 1'
#
loop_
_entity.id
_entity.type
_entity.pdbx_description
1 polymer ?
#
loop_
_entity_poly.entity_id
_entity_poly.type
_entity_poly.pdbx_seq_one_letter_code
_entity_poly.pdbx_strand_id
1 'polypeptide(L)'
;MFLLESASVCYKTEAALTDITLRIPAGQKVALVGRSGSGKSTLLKLLYEQRPKEIAWVPQDYGLVVSLSVFHNVYMGQLGRQPLWYNLVNLVKPLRRPVDAVREILDVVQLRDKLFEPVGELSGGQQQRAAIARALMQSGEILLADEPVSSLDEQQSRLVMATLCQRFPTVVLAMHDIDLALAHCDRIVGMDRGRITVDAPTSSLNRDDLLDIYGE
;
A
#
# COMPACT_ATOMS: atom_id res chain seq x y z
N MET A 1 -11.18 -1.27 11.78
CA MET A 1 -12.21 -2.16 11.22
C MET A 1 -12.89 -1.46 10.06
N PHE A 2 -12.99 -2.12 8.90
CA PHE A 2 -13.78 -1.65 7.76
C PHE A 2 -15.07 -2.45 7.62
N LEU A 3 -16.12 -1.78 7.18
CA LEU A 3 -17.40 -2.39 6.87
C LEU A 3 -17.99 -1.76 5.61
N LEU A 4 -18.25 -2.57 4.63
CA LEU A 4 -19.03 -2.23 3.44
C LEU A 4 -20.27 -3.12 3.40
N GLU A 5 -21.43 -2.53 3.16
CA GLU A 5 -22.73 -3.22 3.03
C GLU A 5 -23.34 -2.83 1.69
N SER A 6 -23.40 -3.79 0.77
CA SER A 6 -23.95 -3.62 -0.58
C SER A 6 -23.43 -2.39 -1.33
N ALA A 7 -22.12 -2.07 -1.14
CA ALA A 7 -21.51 -0.89 -1.73
C ALA A 7 -21.34 -1.05 -3.24
N SER A 8 -21.72 -0.01 -3.99
CA SER A 8 -21.53 0.05 -5.44
C SER A 8 -20.91 1.37 -5.83
N VAL A 9 -19.97 1.34 -6.78
CA VAL A 9 -19.26 2.51 -7.30
C VAL A 9 -19.31 2.51 -8.80
N CYS A 10 -19.74 3.63 -9.39
CA CYS A 10 -19.79 3.83 -10.83
C CYS A 10 -18.89 5.01 -11.22
N TYR A 11 -18.12 4.85 -12.29
CA TYR A 11 -17.41 5.93 -12.96
C TYR A 11 -18.09 6.21 -14.31
N LYS A 12 -18.67 7.42 -14.45
CA LYS A 12 -19.49 7.77 -15.61
C LYS A 12 -20.62 6.76 -15.81
N THR A 13 -20.51 5.86 -16.79
CA THR A 13 -21.50 4.84 -17.13
C THR A 13 -21.08 3.42 -16.80
N GLU A 14 -19.85 3.22 -16.34
CA GLU A 14 -19.31 1.88 -16.04
C GLU A 14 -19.32 1.61 -14.53
N ALA A 15 -19.90 0.47 -14.13
CA ALA A 15 -19.87 0.02 -12.76
C ALA A 15 -18.50 -0.57 -12.44
N ALA A 16 -17.75 0.10 -11.58
CA ALA A 16 -16.44 -0.36 -11.12
C ALA A 16 -16.54 -1.33 -9.94
N LEU A 17 -17.55 -1.14 -9.08
CA LEU A 17 -17.91 -2.07 -8.00
C LEU A 17 -19.43 -2.27 -8.00
N THR A 18 -19.86 -3.50 -7.76
CA THR A 18 -21.27 -3.85 -7.73
C THR A 18 -21.56 -4.75 -6.53
N ASP A 19 -22.41 -4.27 -5.62
CA ASP A 19 -22.92 -5.02 -4.47
C ASP A 19 -21.81 -5.64 -3.60
N ILE A 20 -20.84 -4.83 -3.23
CA ILE A 20 -19.73 -5.26 -2.39
C ILE A 20 -20.16 -5.26 -0.93
N THR A 21 -20.20 -6.43 -0.33
CA THR A 21 -20.34 -6.60 1.12
C THR A 21 -19.03 -7.18 1.65
N LEU A 22 -18.32 -6.41 2.48
CA LEU A 22 -16.99 -6.78 2.97
C LEU A 22 -16.79 -6.25 4.39
N ARG A 23 -16.35 -7.13 5.29
CA ARG A 23 -15.95 -6.77 6.64
C ARG A 23 -14.49 -7.15 6.86
N ILE A 24 -13.65 -6.16 7.23
CA ILE A 24 -12.24 -6.38 7.58
C ILE A 24 -12.05 -5.96 9.04
N PRO A 25 -11.85 -6.91 9.96
CA PRO A 25 -11.55 -6.60 11.36
C PRO A 25 -10.17 -5.94 11.52
N ALA A 26 -9.97 -5.24 12.63
CA ALA A 26 -8.65 -4.76 13.01
C ALA A 26 -7.70 -5.96 13.26
N GLY A 27 -6.43 -5.81 12.90
CA GLY A 27 -5.42 -6.85 13.05
C GLY A 27 -5.38 -7.90 11.95
N GLN A 28 -6.21 -7.80 10.90
CA GLN A 28 -6.24 -8.75 9.79
C GLN A 28 -5.42 -8.24 8.60
N LYS A 29 -4.69 -9.14 7.97
CA LYS A 29 -3.97 -8.91 6.72
C LYS A 29 -4.75 -9.55 5.56
N VAL A 30 -5.19 -8.73 4.62
CA VAL A 30 -6.04 -9.14 3.50
C VAL A 30 -5.35 -8.85 2.19
N ALA A 31 -5.29 -9.83 1.29
CA ALA A 31 -4.90 -9.62 -0.09
C ALA A 31 -6.15 -9.58 -0.99
N LEU A 32 -6.23 -8.54 -1.81
CA LEU A 32 -7.19 -8.42 -2.90
C LEU A 32 -6.52 -8.96 -4.15
N VAL A 33 -7.05 -10.03 -4.72
CA VAL A 33 -6.52 -10.67 -5.92
C VAL A 33 -7.53 -10.63 -7.06
N GLY A 34 -7.07 -10.70 -8.30
CA GLY A 34 -7.92 -10.69 -9.50
C GLY A 34 -7.27 -9.96 -10.66
N ARG A 35 -7.85 -10.09 -11.84
CA ARG A 35 -7.34 -9.51 -13.09
C ARG A 35 -7.24 -7.99 -13.03
N SER A 36 -6.45 -7.41 -13.94
CA SER A 36 -6.46 -5.96 -14.13
C SER A 36 -7.88 -5.49 -14.49
N GLY A 37 -8.34 -4.38 -13.90
CA GLY A 37 -9.69 -3.88 -14.08
C GLY A 37 -10.78 -4.60 -13.26
N SER A 38 -10.45 -5.55 -12.40
CA SER A 38 -11.45 -6.25 -11.55
C SER A 38 -12.06 -5.39 -10.43
N GLY A 39 -11.53 -4.16 -10.18
CA GLY A 39 -12.06 -3.23 -9.17
C GLY A 39 -11.22 -3.11 -7.90
N LYS A 40 -10.06 -3.80 -7.77
CA LYS A 40 -9.20 -3.78 -6.57
C LYS A 40 -8.81 -2.37 -6.12
N SER A 41 -8.28 -1.56 -7.04
CA SER A 41 -7.87 -0.17 -6.76
C SER A 41 -9.04 0.71 -6.36
N THR A 42 -10.23 0.49 -6.95
CA THR A 42 -11.46 1.19 -6.57
C THR A 42 -11.91 0.79 -5.18
N LEU A 43 -11.82 -0.50 -4.83
CA LEU A 43 -12.15 -1.00 -3.49
C LEU A 43 -11.18 -0.43 -2.44
N LEU A 44 -9.87 -0.43 -2.70
CA LEU A 44 -8.88 0.20 -1.82
C LEU A 44 -9.17 1.69 -1.60
N LYS A 45 -9.51 2.42 -2.67
CA LYS A 45 -9.87 3.84 -2.57
C LYS A 45 -11.12 4.06 -1.73
N LEU A 46 -12.15 3.23 -1.91
CA LEU A 46 -13.38 3.28 -1.11
C LEU A 46 -13.10 3.03 0.37
N LEU A 47 -12.22 2.07 0.70
CA LEU A 47 -11.78 1.83 2.08
C LEU A 47 -10.97 3.01 2.63
N TYR A 48 -10.09 3.61 1.82
CA TYR A 48 -9.31 4.78 2.23
C TYR A 48 -10.19 5.98 2.60
N GLU A 49 -11.24 6.23 1.82
CA GLU A 49 -12.18 7.35 2.04
C GLU A 49 -12.93 7.25 3.38
N GLN A 50 -13.06 6.06 3.97
CA GLN A 50 -13.67 5.90 5.29
C GLN A 50 -12.83 6.51 6.43
N ARG A 51 -11.49 6.44 6.35
CA ARG A 51 -10.57 6.84 7.43
C ARG A 51 -9.24 7.41 6.93
N PRO A 52 -9.23 8.46 6.08
CA PRO A 52 -8.01 8.90 5.40
C PRO A 52 -6.89 9.39 6.32
N LYS A 53 -7.22 9.77 7.57
CA LYS A 53 -6.23 10.23 8.56
C LYS A 53 -5.55 9.11 9.35
N GLU A 54 -6.13 7.91 9.35
CA GLU A 54 -5.66 6.76 10.13
C GLU A 54 -4.87 5.76 9.26
N ILE A 55 -4.94 5.92 7.94
CA ILE A 55 -4.44 4.95 6.96
C ILE A 55 -3.13 5.42 6.36
N ALA A 56 -2.12 4.56 6.41
CA ALA A 56 -0.96 4.65 5.55
C ALA A 56 -1.35 4.18 4.14
N TRP A 57 -1.09 5.00 3.13
CA TRP A 57 -1.54 4.76 1.77
C TRP A 57 -0.39 4.70 0.77
N VAL A 58 -0.31 3.62 0.00
CA VAL A 58 0.58 3.46 -1.15
C VAL A 58 -0.28 3.28 -2.40
N PRO A 59 -0.53 4.36 -3.17
CA PRO A 59 -1.27 4.27 -4.42
C PRO A 59 -0.42 3.66 -5.54
N GLN A 60 -1.06 3.19 -6.61
CA GLN A 60 -0.43 2.57 -7.77
C GLN A 60 0.57 3.51 -8.48
N ASP A 61 0.29 4.81 -8.52
CA ASP A 61 1.18 5.85 -9.09
C ASP A 61 2.24 6.37 -8.11
N TYR A 62 2.38 5.67 -6.96
CA TYR A 62 3.26 6.02 -5.84
C TYR A 62 2.90 7.34 -5.14
N GLY A 63 2.21 8.27 -5.78
CA GLY A 63 1.81 9.58 -5.25
C GLY A 63 2.99 10.42 -4.75
N LEU A 64 4.18 10.28 -5.34
CA LEU A 64 5.39 11.00 -4.96
C LEU A 64 5.47 12.35 -5.67
N VAL A 65 6.07 13.34 -5.00
CA VAL A 65 6.39 14.64 -5.58
C VAL A 65 7.76 14.53 -6.25
N VAL A 66 7.78 14.36 -7.56
CA VAL A 66 8.98 14.04 -8.35
C VAL A 66 10.08 15.08 -8.28
N SER A 67 9.73 16.38 -8.08
CA SER A 67 10.68 17.48 -7.93
C SER A 67 11.33 17.58 -6.55
N LEU A 68 10.83 16.85 -5.57
CA LEU A 68 11.38 16.83 -4.22
C LEU A 68 12.28 15.61 -4.01
N SER A 69 13.23 15.74 -3.07
CA SER A 69 14.11 14.62 -2.73
C SER A 69 13.36 13.47 -2.05
N VAL A 70 14.01 12.31 -2.01
CA VAL A 70 13.54 11.14 -1.25
C VAL A 70 13.26 11.51 0.21
N PHE A 71 14.17 12.26 0.85
CA PHE A 71 13.96 12.76 2.22
C PHE A 71 12.63 13.46 2.37
N HIS A 72 12.33 14.43 1.51
CA HIS A 72 11.09 15.21 1.62
C HIS A 72 9.86 14.35 1.39
N ASN A 73 9.89 13.46 0.39
CA ASN A 73 8.78 12.55 0.11
C ASN A 73 8.50 11.60 1.29
N VAL A 74 9.53 11.02 1.89
CA VAL A 74 9.39 10.15 3.07
C VAL A 74 8.93 10.95 4.30
N TYR A 75 9.54 12.11 4.54
CA TYR A 75 9.18 13.02 5.64
C TYR A 75 7.71 13.44 5.61
N MET A 76 7.11 13.56 4.41
CA MET A 76 5.67 13.86 4.26
C MET A 76 4.77 12.88 5.03
N GLY A 77 5.21 11.64 5.27
CA GLY A 77 4.47 10.67 6.07
C GLY A 77 4.18 11.11 7.51
N GLN A 78 4.92 12.10 8.05
CA GLN A 78 4.73 12.60 9.41
C GLN A 78 4.30 14.07 9.51
N LEU A 79 3.95 14.75 8.40
CA LEU A 79 3.61 16.17 8.41
C LEU A 79 2.50 16.52 9.41
N GLY A 80 1.50 15.67 9.54
CA GLY A 80 0.39 15.86 10.47
C GLY A 80 0.75 15.80 11.96
N ARG A 81 1.97 15.36 12.32
CA ARG A 81 2.43 15.21 13.72
C ARG A 81 3.23 16.40 14.23
N GLN A 82 3.72 17.23 13.34
CA GLN A 82 4.60 18.32 13.65
C GLN A 82 3.93 19.67 13.37
N PRO A 83 4.25 20.72 14.15
CA PRO A 83 3.73 22.04 13.88
C PRO A 83 4.23 22.58 12.54
N LEU A 84 3.43 23.44 11.92
CA LEU A 84 3.69 23.95 10.57
C LEU A 84 5.09 24.59 10.43
N TRP A 85 5.51 25.40 11.41
CA TRP A 85 6.83 26.04 11.38
C TRP A 85 7.97 25.02 11.34
N TYR A 86 7.84 23.91 12.05
CA TYR A 86 8.84 22.83 12.05
C TYR A 86 8.91 22.14 10.69
N ASN A 87 7.75 21.92 10.05
CA ASN A 87 7.68 21.35 8.72
C ASN A 87 8.31 22.28 7.67
N LEU A 88 8.06 23.60 7.77
CA LEU A 88 8.66 24.60 6.88
C LEU A 88 10.19 24.66 7.02
N VAL A 89 10.72 24.58 8.24
CA VAL A 89 12.15 24.49 8.46
C VAL A 89 12.74 23.26 7.77
N ASN A 90 12.10 22.09 7.92
CA ASN A 90 12.59 20.85 7.31
C ASN A 90 12.44 20.84 5.77
N LEU A 91 11.54 21.63 5.20
CA LEU A 91 11.43 21.78 3.75
C LEU A 91 12.64 22.55 3.17
N VAL A 92 13.15 23.57 3.89
CA VAL A 92 14.25 24.42 3.41
C VAL A 92 15.62 23.87 3.87
N LYS A 93 15.71 23.47 5.14
CA LYS A 93 16.92 22.95 5.76
C LYS A 93 16.57 21.79 6.67
N PRO A 94 16.65 20.54 6.18
CA PRO A 94 16.36 19.36 6.97
C PRO A 94 17.16 19.30 8.28
N LEU A 95 16.46 19.16 9.39
CA LEU A 95 17.05 19.05 10.72
C LEU A 95 17.61 17.62 10.93
N ARG A 96 18.62 17.49 11.80
CA ARG A 96 19.30 16.21 12.03
C ARG A 96 18.34 15.08 12.46
N ARG A 97 17.45 15.34 13.41
CA ARG A 97 16.49 14.33 13.90
C ARG A 97 15.61 13.72 12.82
N PRO A 98 14.87 14.51 12.01
CA PRO A 98 14.09 13.97 10.88
C PRO A 98 14.96 13.25 9.85
N VAL A 99 16.17 13.75 9.56
CA VAL A 99 17.08 13.10 8.63
C VAL A 99 17.50 11.72 9.13
N ASP A 100 17.83 11.58 10.42
CA ASP A 100 18.22 10.30 11.00
C ASP A 100 17.03 9.31 11.00
N ALA A 101 15.82 9.76 11.36
CA ALA A 101 14.61 8.92 11.31
C ALA A 101 14.27 8.45 9.88
N VAL A 102 14.41 9.31 8.88
CA VAL A 102 14.22 8.92 7.48
C VAL A 102 15.29 7.94 7.03
N ARG A 103 16.55 8.14 7.43
CA ARG A 103 17.64 7.20 7.10
C ARG A 103 17.37 5.79 7.61
N GLU A 104 16.93 5.65 8.86
CA GLU A 104 16.58 4.34 9.44
C GLU A 104 15.52 3.62 8.60
N ILE A 105 14.49 4.33 8.14
CA ILE A 105 13.47 3.76 7.26
C ILE A 105 14.04 3.41 5.88
N LEU A 106 14.90 4.28 5.32
CA LEU A 106 15.52 4.04 4.02
C LEU A 106 16.51 2.86 4.05
N ASP A 107 17.13 2.56 5.20
CA ASP A 107 17.93 1.35 5.37
C ASP A 107 17.09 0.09 5.19
N VAL A 108 15.88 0.08 5.75
CA VAL A 108 14.94 -1.06 5.64
C VAL A 108 14.55 -1.35 4.18
N VAL A 109 14.35 -0.30 3.38
CA VAL A 109 14.00 -0.43 1.96
C VAL A 109 15.19 -0.34 1.02
N GLN A 110 16.43 -0.38 1.55
CA GLN A 110 17.69 -0.34 0.79
C GLN A 110 17.78 0.86 -0.18
N LEU A 111 17.45 2.06 0.32
CA LEU A 111 17.46 3.30 -0.46
C LEU A 111 18.21 4.45 0.23
N ARG A 112 19.05 4.14 1.23
CA ARG A 112 19.74 5.13 2.06
C ARG A 112 20.66 6.07 1.28
N ASP A 113 21.35 5.54 0.26
CA ASP A 113 22.26 6.27 -0.60
C ASP A 113 21.56 7.36 -1.43
N LYS A 114 20.24 7.27 -1.59
CA LYS A 114 19.40 8.18 -2.37
C LYS A 114 18.69 9.26 -1.55
N LEU A 115 19.03 9.42 -0.27
CA LEU A 115 18.32 10.27 0.69
C LEU A 115 17.97 11.67 0.16
N PHE A 116 18.92 12.34 -0.50
CA PHE A 116 18.73 13.70 -0.99
C PHE A 116 18.59 13.80 -2.51
N GLU A 117 18.55 12.69 -3.22
CA GLU A 117 18.32 12.68 -4.66
C GLU A 117 16.85 13.03 -4.98
N PRO A 118 16.56 13.80 -6.01
CA PRO A 118 15.22 14.04 -6.49
C PRO A 118 14.55 12.73 -6.90
N VAL A 119 13.28 12.54 -6.49
CA VAL A 119 12.55 11.31 -6.80
C VAL A 119 12.40 11.10 -8.30
N GLY A 120 12.34 12.17 -9.10
CA GLY A 120 12.25 12.08 -10.55
C GLY A 120 13.48 11.45 -11.22
N GLU A 121 14.63 11.37 -10.53
CA GLU A 121 15.86 10.73 -11.04
C GLU A 121 15.98 9.25 -10.68
N LEU A 122 15.03 8.75 -9.89
CA LEU A 122 15.01 7.36 -9.43
C LEU A 122 14.38 6.42 -10.48
N SER A 123 14.86 5.18 -10.51
CA SER A 123 14.17 4.10 -11.25
C SER A 123 12.78 3.79 -10.64
N GLY A 124 11.89 3.15 -11.41
CA GLY A 124 10.56 2.79 -10.94
C GLY A 124 10.56 1.99 -9.63
N GLY A 125 11.43 0.99 -9.52
CA GLY A 125 11.59 0.21 -8.27
C GLY A 125 12.14 1.05 -7.11
N GLN A 126 13.00 2.04 -7.36
CA GLN A 126 13.46 2.98 -6.33
C GLN A 126 12.34 3.93 -5.89
N GLN A 127 11.53 4.44 -6.83
CA GLN A 127 10.35 5.25 -6.53
C GLN A 127 9.35 4.46 -5.69
N GLN A 128 9.08 3.20 -6.06
CA GLN A 128 8.22 2.32 -5.28
C GLN A 128 8.73 2.16 -3.84
N ARG A 129 10.02 1.91 -3.65
CA ARG A 129 10.63 1.83 -2.31
C ARG A 129 10.55 3.15 -1.54
N ALA A 130 10.66 4.30 -2.21
CA ALA A 130 10.44 5.60 -1.57
C ALA A 130 8.98 5.80 -1.12
N ALA A 131 8.00 5.35 -1.89
CA ALA A 131 6.58 5.37 -1.51
C ALA A 131 6.30 4.47 -0.30
N ILE A 132 6.90 3.28 -0.26
CA ILE A 132 6.84 2.37 0.88
C ILE A 132 7.48 3.01 2.12
N ALA A 133 8.67 3.63 1.98
CA ALA A 133 9.33 4.35 3.07
C ALA A 133 8.45 5.48 3.61
N ARG A 134 7.74 6.22 2.75
CA ARG A 134 6.76 7.23 3.17
C ARG A 134 5.62 6.62 3.98
N ALA A 135 5.09 5.48 3.56
CA ALA A 135 4.06 4.77 4.32
C ALA A 135 4.56 4.29 5.68
N LEU A 136 5.78 3.73 5.76
CA LEU A 136 6.42 3.33 7.01
C LEU A 136 6.64 4.51 7.97
N MET A 137 6.84 5.73 7.45
CA MET A 137 6.97 6.94 8.24
C MET A 137 5.63 7.40 8.85
N GLN A 138 4.49 6.92 8.36
CA GLN A 138 3.18 7.25 8.90
C GLN A 138 2.92 6.50 10.22
N SER A 139 2.09 7.10 11.09
CA SER A 139 1.81 6.58 12.45
C SER A 139 0.65 5.62 12.54
N GLY A 140 -0.07 5.41 11.45
CA GLY A 140 -1.28 4.57 11.44
C GLY A 140 -0.99 3.11 11.78
N GLU A 141 -2.06 2.41 12.17
CA GLU A 141 -2.07 0.96 12.37
C GLU A 141 -2.64 0.21 11.15
N ILE A 142 -3.08 0.96 10.15
CA ILE A 142 -3.72 0.45 8.95
C ILE A 142 -2.87 0.84 7.73
N LEU A 143 -2.56 -0.15 6.90
CA LEU A 143 -1.97 0.05 5.58
C LEU A 143 -2.94 -0.36 4.50
N LEU A 144 -3.15 0.50 3.52
CA LEU A 144 -3.70 0.14 2.23
C LEU A 144 -2.64 0.35 1.17
N ALA A 145 -2.40 -0.64 0.31
CA ALA A 145 -1.42 -0.51 -0.76
C ALA A 145 -1.88 -1.18 -2.05
N ASP A 146 -1.68 -0.48 -3.15
CA ASP A 146 -2.01 -0.94 -4.49
C ASP A 146 -0.72 -1.35 -5.21
N GLU A 147 -0.52 -2.64 -5.39
CA GLU A 147 0.65 -3.28 -6.01
C GLU A 147 2.00 -2.84 -5.40
N PRO A 148 2.19 -2.93 -4.07
CA PRO A 148 3.35 -2.32 -3.42
C PRO A 148 4.70 -2.92 -3.80
N VAL A 149 4.75 -4.07 -4.46
CA VAL A 149 6.00 -4.79 -4.79
C VAL A 149 6.12 -5.15 -6.28
N SER A 150 5.27 -4.62 -7.16
CA SER A 150 5.20 -4.99 -8.58
C SER A 150 6.47 -4.70 -9.40
N SER A 151 7.31 -3.74 -8.97
CA SER A 151 8.55 -3.34 -9.65
C SER A 151 9.81 -3.80 -8.93
N LEU A 152 9.69 -4.71 -7.97
CA LEU A 152 10.79 -5.23 -7.17
C LEU A 152 11.13 -6.67 -7.58
N ASP A 153 12.40 -7.05 -7.37
CA ASP A 153 12.79 -8.46 -7.48
C ASP A 153 12.18 -9.30 -6.33
N GLU A 154 12.24 -10.61 -6.47
CA GLU A 154 11.61 -11.54 -5.53
C GLU A 154 12.15 -11.37 -4.08
N GLN A 155 13.47 -11.20 -3.92
CA GLN A 155 14.07 -11.06 -2.60
C GLN A 155 13.63 -9.75 -1.93
N GLN A 156 13.64 -8.65 -2.67
CA GLN A 156 13.18 -7.34 -2.18
C GLN A 156 11.69 -7.37 -1.88
N SER A 157 10.87 -7.98 -2.74
CA SER A 157 9.43 -8.15 -2.53
C SER A 157 9.11 -8.85 -1.23
N ARG A 158 9.78 -9.98 -0.93
CA ARG A 158 9.62 -10.72 0.34
C ARG A 158 10.02 -9.88 1.56
N LEU A 159 11.14 -9.15 1.49
CA LEU A 159 11.61 -8.30 2.58
C LEU A 159 10.62 -7.17 2.86
N VAL A 160 10.18 -6.46 1.82
CA VAL A 160 9.23 -5.36 1.92
C VAL A 160 7.89 -5.85 2.48
N MET A 161 7.36 -6.96 1.96
CA MET A 161 6.11 -7.55 2.44
C MET A 161 6.20 -7.92 3.93
N ALA A 162 7.27 -8.59 4.34
CA ALA A 162 7.49 -8.93 5.75
C ALA A 162 7.52 -7.67 6.63
N THR A 163 8.24 -6.62 6.18
CA THR A 163 8.35 -5.34 6.90
C THR A 163 6.99 -4.66 7.04
N LEU A 164 6.21 -4.57 5.96
CA LEU A 164 4.90 -3.95 5.97
C LEU A 164 3.93 -4.71 6.89
N CYS A 165 3.90 -6.04 6.79
CA CYS A 165 3.04 -6.89 7.62
C CYS A 165 3.47 -6.93 9.10
N GLN A 166 4.74 -6.69 9.41
CA GLN A 166 5.22 -6.54 10.79
C GLN A 166 4.88 -5.16 11.35
N ARG A 167 5.01 -4.10 10.54
CA ARG A 167 4.80 -2.72 10.97
C ARG A 167 3.33 -2.37 11.17
N PHE A 168 2.45 -2.89 10.32
CA PHE A 168 1.03 -2.58 10.33
C PHE A 168 0.20 -3.78 10.77
N PRO A 169 -0.54 -3.67 11.90
CA PRO A 169 -1.44 -4.74 12.34
C PRO A 169 -2.53 -5.07 11.31
N THR A 170 -3.12 -4.04 10.71
CA THR A 170 -4.17 -4.21 9.67
C THR A 170 -3.61 -3.81 8.32
N VAL A 171 -3.69 -4.71 7.36
CA VAL A 171 -3.14 -4.51 6.01
C VAL A 171 -4.16 -4.95 4.97
N VAL A 172 -4.38 -4.14 3.93
CA VAL A 172 -5.14 -4.54 2.73
C VAL A 172 -4.30 -4.21 1.50
N LEU A 173 -3.95 -5.23 0.73
CA LEU A 173 -3.05 -5.12 -0.41
C LEU A 173 -3.74 -5.60 -1.68
N ALA A 174 -3.77 -4.79 -2.72
CA ALA A 174 -4.04 -5.32 -4.06
C ALA A 174 -2.74 -5.92 -4.61
N MET A 175 -2.80 -7.16 -5.05
CA MET A 175 -1.65 -7.93 -5.48
C MET A 175 -1.97 -8.80 -6.71
N HIS A 176 -0.94 -9.05 -7.53
CA HIS A 176 -0.98 -10.05 -8.59
C HIS A 176 -0.18 -11.31 -8.24
N ASP A 177 0.76 -11.19 -7.32
CA ASP A 177 1.59 -12.31 -6.87
C ASP A 177 0.84 -13.13 -5.80
N ILE A 178 0.35 -14.31 -6.23
CA ILE A 178 -0.41 -15.23 -5.40
C ILE A 178 0.47 -15.82 -4.29
N ASP A 179 1.73 -16.13 -4.59
CA ASP A 179 2.63 -16.79 -3.63
C ASP A 179 2.98 -15.82 -2.47
N LEU A 180 3.21 -14.54 -2.78
CA LEU A 180 3.38 -13.52 -1.76
C LEU A 180 2.10 -13.26 -0.96
N ALA A 181 0.94 -13.29 -1.62
CA ALA A 181 -0.35 -13.13 -0.94
C ALA A 181 -0.59 -14.27 0.07
N LEU A 182 -0.40 -15.51 -0.34
CA LEU A 182 -0.53 -16.70 0.51
C LEU A 182 0.48 -16.71 1.67
N ALA A 183 1.72 -16.24 1.43
CA ALA A 183 2.77 -16.25 2.43
C ALA A 183 2.64 -15.17 3.52
N HIS A 184 1.98 -14.04 3.21
CA HIS A 184 2.01 -12.86 4.08
C HIS A 184 0.63 -12.38 4.56
N CYS A 185 -0.47 -12.88 3.97
CA CYS A 185 -1.82 -12.46 4.34
C CYS A 185 -2.60 -13.58 5.04
N ASP A 186 -3.56 -13.19 5.88
CA ASP A 186 -4.42 -14.12 6.62
C ASP A 186 -5.65 -14.53 5.79
N ARG A 187 -6.04 -13.70 4.81
CA ARG A 187 -7.27 -13.85 4.04
C ARG A 187 -7.07 -13.34 2.61
N ILE A 188 -7.66 -14.04 1.68
CA ILE A 188 -7.74 -13.65 0.26
C ILE A 188 -9.17 -13.22 -0.06
N VAL A 189 -9.30 -12.08 -0.73
CA VAL A 189 -10.54 -11.62 -1.34
C VAL A 189 -10.32 -11.55 -2.85
N GLY A 190 -10.88 -12.50 -3.57
CA GLY A 190 -10.83 -12.57 -5.03
C GLY A 190 -11.90 -11.68 -5.65
N MET A 191 -11.51 -10.92 -6.67
CA MET A 191 -12.39 -9.98 -7.37
C MET A 191 -12.43 -10.25 -8.88
N ASP A 192 -13.62 -10.28 -9.44
CA ASP A 192 -13.86 -10.27 -10.88
C ASP A 192 -14.98 -9.28 -11.23
N ARG A 193 -14.77 -8.46 -12.27
CA ARG A 193 -15.74 -7.50 -12.82
C ARG A 193 -16.51 -6.71 -11.75
N GLY A 194 -15.79 -6.19 -10.76
CA GLY A 194 -16.35 -5.36 -9.70
C GLY A 194 -17.13 -6.12 -8.62
N ARG A 195 -17.03 -7.44 -8.56
CA ARG A 195 -17.67 -8.29 -7.55
C ARG A 195 -16.66 -9.12 -6.77
N ILE A 196 -16.98 -9.47 -5.54
CA ILE A 196 -16.21 -10.45 -4.78
C ILE A 196 -16.66 -11.85 -5.23
N THR A 197 -15.70 -12.65 -5.67
CA THR A 197 -15.92 -14.04 -6.13
C THR A 197 -15.40 -15.07 -5.15
N VAL A 198 -14.34 -14.73 -4.41
CA VAL A 198 -13.74 -15.55 -3.36
C VAL A 198 -13.53 -14.69 -2.12
N ASP A 199 -13.81 -15.24 -0.97
CA ASP A 199 -13.57 -14.61 0.32
C ASP A 199 -13.29 -15.71 1.35
N ALA A 200 -11.99 -16.01 1.55
CA ALA A 200 -11.57 -17.16 2.35
C ALA A 200 -10.25 -16.93 3.08
N PRO A 201 -10.01 -17.59 4.22
CA PRO A 201 -8.71 -17.60 4.88
C PRO A 201 -7.67 -18.28 3.99
N THR A 202 -6.42 -17.78 3.99
CA THR A 202 -5.31 -18.35 3.21
C THR A 202 -5.05 -19.83 3.53
N SER A 203 -5.31 -20.25 4.77
CA SER A 203 -5.14 -21.65 5.20
C SER A 203 -6.08 -22.65 4.49
N SER A 204 -7.15 -22.18 3.86
CA SER A 204 -8.12 -23.00 3.13
C SER A 204 -7.97 -22.93 1.61
N LEU A 205 -6.98 -22.18 1.11
CA LEU A 205 -6.76 -21.95 -0.31
C LEU A 205 -5.39 -22.50 -0.73
N ASN A 206 -5.32 -23.03 -1.93
CA ASN A 206 -4.07 -23.33 -2.60
C ASN A 206 -3.88 -22.43 -3.83
N ARG A 207 -2.74 -22.54 -4.50
CA ARG A 207 -2.43 -21.73 -5.68
C ARG A 207 -3.42 -21.98 -6.82
N ASP A 208 -3.81 -23.24 -7.04
CA ASP A 208 -4.70 -23.62 -8.14
C ASP A 208 -6.11 -23.01 -7.97
N ASP A 209 -6.62 -22.98 -6.73
CA ASP A 209 -7.91 -22.32 -6.41
C ASP A 209 -7.92 -20.84 -6.80
N LEU A 210 -6.76 -20.19 -6.79
CA LEU A 210 -6.62 -18.78 -7.11
C LEU A 210 -6.32 -18.51 -8.60
N LEU A 211 -5.73 -19.47 -9.32
CA LEU A 211 -5.50 -19.36 -10.77
C LEU A 211 -6.81 -19.27 -11.54
N ASP A 212 -7.86 -19.94 -11.08
CA ASP A 212 -9.20 -19.83 -11.66
C ASP A 212 -9.74 -18.40 -11.69
N ILE A 213 -9.35 -17.57 -10.72
CA ILE A 213 -9.72 -16.13 -10.67
C ILE A 213 -9.05 -15.35 -11.80
N TYR A 214 -7.90 -15.81 -12.27
CA TYR A 214 -7.16 -15.21 -13.38
C TYR A 214 -7.57 -15.81 -14.75
N GLY A 215 -8.34 -16.91 -14.75
CA GLY A 215 -8.84 -17.56 -15.96
C GLY A 215 -7.72 -18.26 -16.77
N GLU A 216 -6.75 -18.81 -16.05
CA GLU A 216 -5.69 -19.69 -16.55
C GLU A 216 -6.04 -21.15 -16.28
#